data_c56fcd20e0010a88830c307c58939dd5
#
_entry.id   c56fcd20e0010a88830c307c58939dd5
#
_cell.length_a   1.000
_cell.length_b   1.000
_cell.length_c   1.000
_cell.angle_alpha   90.00
_cell.angle_beta   90.00
_cell.angle_gamma   90.00
#
_symmetry.space_group_name_H-M   'P 1'
#
loop_
_entity.id
_entity.type
_entity.pdbx_description
1 polymer ?
#
loop_
_entity_poly.entity_id
_entity_poly.type
_entity_poly.pdbx_seq_one_letter_code
_entity_poly.pdbx_strand_id
1 'polypeptide(L)'
;IIVHPDNSDIVWVAVQGPLWRSGGERGLYKTVDGGKNWYKTLGNSEWTGVTDIMIDPRNPDLIYAATWDRHRTVAAYMGGGPGSGIHKSEDGGETWKKLTKGIPKSNLGKIGIAISYQKPDVIYAAIEEDRTKGGVYKSTDRGESWKKMSNTVSGGTGPHYYQELYTSPHEFDRLYLMNVHIL
;
A
#
# COMPACT_ATOMS: atom_id res chain seq x y z
N ILE A 1 1.12 -4.55 -9.85
CA ILE A 1 0.09 -4.81 -10.87
C ILE A 1 -0.76 -5.98 -10.39
N ILE A 2 -2.08 -5.85 -10.46
CA ILE A 2 -3.02 -6.93 -10.14
C ILE A 2 -4.03 -7.06 -11.28
N VAL A 3 -4.29 -8.29 -11.68
CA VAL A 3 -5.33 -8.65 -12.65
C VAL A 3 -6.54 -9.17 -11.89
N HIS A 4 -7.74 -8.77 -12.32
CA HIS A 4 -8.98 -9.29 -11.74
C HIS A 4 -9.05 -10.81 -11.92
N PRO A 5 -9.37 -11.59 -10.86
CA PRO A 5 -9.28 -13.05 -10.90
C PRO A 5 -10.18 -13.70 -11.96
N ASP A 6 -11.36 -13.13 -12.24
CA ASP A 6 -12.35 -13.69 -13.13
C ASP A 6 -12.47 -12.96 -14.48
N ASN A 7 -11.76 -11.83 -14.66
CA ASN A 7 -11.83 -11.06 -15.90
C ASN A 7 -10.47 -10.38 -16.20
N SER A 8 -9.71 -10.95 -17.11
CA SER A 8 -8.38 -10.46 -17.49
C SER A 8 -8.38 -9.09 -18.19
N ASP A 9 -9.53 -8.58 -18.63
CA ASP A 9 -9.66 -7.22 -19.17
C ASP A 9 -9.61 -6.13 -18.09
N ILE A 10 -9.82 -6.53 -16.83
CA ILE A 10 -9.75 -5.60 -15.68
C ILE A 10 -8.39 -5.75 -14.99
N VAL A 11 -7.63 -4.66 -14.96
CA VAL A 11 -6.29 -4.64 -14.37
C VAL A 11 -6.09 -3.32 -13.61
N TRP A 12 -5.42 -3.41 -12.47
CA TRP A 12 -4.98 -2.24 -11.70
C TRP A 12 -3.45 -2.16 -11.70
N VAL A 13 -2.94 -0.95 -11.87
CA VAL A 13 -1.50 -0.66 -11.85
C VAL A 13 -1.20 0.43 -10.83
N ALA A 14 -0.41 0.08 -9.81
CA ALA A 14 0.12 1.02 -8.84
C ALA A 14 1.34 1.73 -9.42
N VAL A 15 1.30 3.06 -9.49
CA VAL A 15 2.34 3.89 -10.11
C VAL A 15 2.89 4.88 -9.10
N GLN A 16 4.18 4.74 -8.77
CA GLN A 16 4.87 5.62 -7.82
C GLN A 16 5.15 7.02 -8.39
N GLY A 17 5.30 7.11 -9.70
CA GLY A 17 5.69 8.32 -10.40
C GLY A 17 7.18 8.67 -10.31
N PRO A 18 7.58 9.76 -10.97
CA PRO A 18 8.98 10.20 -11.00
C PRO A 18 9.47 10.66 -9.62
N LEU A 19 10.74 10.33 -9.30
CA LEU A 19 11.34 10.68 -8.01
C LEU A 19 11.78 12.15 -7.94
N TRP A 20 12.27 12.71 -9.06
CA TRP A 20 12.99 13.98 -9.10
C TRP A 20 12.14 15.19 -9.54
N ARG A 21 10.86 14.98 -9.83
CA ARG A 21 9.94 16.05 -10.24
C ARG A 21 8.52 15.75 -9.74
N SER A 22 7.71 16.80 -9.65
CA SER A 22 6.28 16.68 -9.37
C SER A 22 5.50 16.13 -10.57
N GLY A 23 4.26 15.72 -10.34
CA GLY A 23 3.34 15.25 -11.37
C GLY A 23 3.82 13.97 -12.06
N GLY A 24 3.62 13.89 -13.36
CA GLY A 24 3.80 12.67 -14.14
C GLY A 24 2.74 11.63 -13.83
N GLU A 25 2.95 10.43 -14.34
CA GLU A 25 2.05 9.30 -14.04
C GLU A 25 2.27 8.84 -12.60
N ARG A 26 1.30 9.17 -11.73
CA ARG A 26 1.26 8.80 -10.29
C ARG A 26 -0.14 8.37 -9.91
N GLY A 27 -0.26 7.43 -9.01
CA GLY A 27 -1.53 7.00 -8.47
C GLY A 27 -1.86 5.55 -8.81
N LEU A 28 -3.12 5.20 -8.69
CA LEU A 28 -3.64 3.92 -9.13
C LEU A 28 -4.39 4.10 -10.45
N TYR A 29 -4.03 3.32 -11.42
CA TYR A 29 -4.68 3.27 -12.72
C TYR A 29 -5.44 1.96 -12.88
N LYS A 30 -6.59 2.04 -13.53
CA LYS A 30 -7.46 0.90 -13.86
C LYS A 30 -7.73 0.86 -15.34
N THR A 31 -7.77 -0.33 -15.91
CA THR A 31 -8.35 -0.62 -17.22
C THR A 31 -9.51 -1.61 -17.06
N VAL A 32 -10.45 -1.58 -18.00
CA VAL A 32 -11.56 -2.53 -18.08
C VAL A 32 -11.69 -3.10 -19.50
N ASP A 33 -10.69 -2.88 -20.35
CA ASP A 33 -10.71 -3.25 -21.76
C ASP A 33 -9.40 -3.91 -22.23
N GLY A 34 -8.72 -4.60 -21.34
CA GLY A 34 -7.47 -5.30 -21.63
C GLY A 34 -6.28 -4.37 -21.86
N GLY A 35 -6.29 -3.18 -21.23
CA GLY A 35 -5.19 -2.23 -21.29
C GLY A 35 -5.21 -1.27 -22.47
N LYS A 36 -6.27 -1.21 -23.25
CA LYS A 36 -6.42 -0.28 -24.37
C LYS A 36 -6.61 1.15 -23.87
N ASN A 37 -7.39 1.30 -22.78
CA ASN A 37 -7.59 2.58 -22.10
C ASN A 37 -7.33 2.44 -20.61
N TRP A 38 -6.74 3.50 -20.02
CA TRP A 38 -6.43 3.55 -18.59
C TRP A 38 -6.96 4.84 -17.99
N TYR A 39 -7.54 4.74 -16.81
CA TYR A 39 -7.97 5.91 -16.04
C TYR A 39 -7.50 5.83 -14.60
N LYS A 40 -7.22 7.00 -14.04
CA LYS A 40 -6.73 7.10 -12.65
C LYS A 40 -7.91 7.04 -11.68
N THR A 41 -7.82 6.18 -10.69
CA THR A 41 -8.85 6.03 -9.65
C THR A 41 -8.42 6.52 -8.27
N LEU A 42 -7.10 6.60 -7.99
CA LEU A 42 -6.56 7.06 -6.71
C LEU A 42 -5.27 7.85 -6.92
N GLY A 43 -5.01 8.85 -6.06
CA GLY A 43 -3.77 9.63 -6.06
C GLY A 43 -3.89 10.95 -6.83
N ASN A 44 -4.55 11.95 -6.22
CA ASN A 44 -4.84 13.24 -6.85
C ASN A 44 -3.80 14.34 -6.58
N SER A 45 -2.70 14.01 -5.89
CA SER A 45 -1.61 14.94 -5.57
C SER A 45 -0.45 14.81 -6.57
N GLU A 46 0.28 15.89 -6.79
CA GLU A 46 1.50 15.91 -7.59
C GLU A 46 2.64 15.07 -7.01
N TRP A 47 2.54 14.66 -5.75
CA TRP A 47 3.59 13.94 -5.03
C TRP A 47 3.17 12.54 -4.58
N THR A 48 1.88 12.24 -4.57
CA THR A 48 1.33 10.98 -4.08
C THR A 48 1.25 9.93 -5.18
N GLY A 49 2.06 8.89 -5.07
CA GLY A 49 1.95 7.67 -5.88
C GLY A 49 1.29 6.54 -5.10
N VAL A 50 1.04 5.42 -5.76
CA VAL A 50 0.61 4.16 -5.15
C VAL A 50 1.74 3.15 -5.23
N THR A 51 2.03 2.47 -4.13
CA THR A 51 3.19 1.56 -4.02
C THR A 51 2.80 0.12 -3.84
N ASP A 52 1.61 -0.12 -3.29
CA ASP A 52 1.14 -1.47 -3.03
C ASP A 52 -0.38 -1.56 -3.22
N ILE A 53 -0.86 -2.73 -3.63
CA ILE A 53 -2.27 -3.00 -3.86
C ILE A 53 -2.56 -4.47 -3.59
N MET A 54 -3.69 -4.74 -2.89
CA MET A 54 -4.17 -6.08 -2.57
C MET A 54 -5.67 -6.19 -2.85
N ILE A 55 -6.09 -7.34 -3.39
CA ILE A 55 -7.50 -7.69 -3.60
C ILE A 55 -7.89 -8.76 -2.57
N ASP A 56 -9.07 -8.64 -1.97
CA ASP A 56 -9.63 -9.71 -1.15
C ASP A 56 -9.91 -10.93 -2.05
N PRO A 57 -9.34 -12.11 -1.76
CA PRO A 57 -9.47 -13.28 -2.61
C PRO A 57 -10.90 -13.82 -2.72
N ARG A 58 -11.82 -13.36 -1.86
CA ARG A 58 -13.24 -13.77 -1.85
C ARG A 58 -14.15 -12.78 -2.58
N ASN A 59 -13.70 -11.54 -2.71
CA ASN A 59 -14.47 -10.46 -3.32
C ASN A 59 -13.54 -9.48 -4.03
N PRO A 60 -13.41 -9.53 -5.34
CA PRO A 60 -12.52 -8.66 -6.10
C PRO A 60 -12.93 -7.17 -6.12
N ASP A 61 -14.14 -6.82 -5.68
CA ASP A 61 -14.54 -5.42 -5.49
C ASP A 61 -13.92 -4.81 -4.23
N LEU A 62 -13.47 -5.66 -3.28
CA LEU A 62 -12.80 -5.21 -2.07
C LEU A 62 -11.29 -5.13 -2.29
N ILE A 63 -10.79 -3.90 -2.39
CA ILE A 63 -9.40 -3.61 -2.73
C ILE A 63 -8.78 -2.69 -1.67
N TYR A 64 -7.51 -2.94 -1.35
CA TYR A 64 -6.69 -2.08 -0.50
C TYR A 64 -5.51 -1.54 -1.30
N ALA A 65 -5.20 -0.26 -1.10
CA ALA A 65 -4.06 0.39 -1.74
C ALA A 65 -3.26 1.22 -0.74
N ALA A 66 -1.93 1.15 -0.84
CA ALA A 66 -1.02 1.99 -0.08
C ALA A 66 -0.53 3.15 -0.95
N THR A 67 -0.78 4.37 -0.49
CA THR A 67 -0.27 5.59 -1.12
C THR A 67 0.99 6.07 -0.43
N TRP A 68 1.86 6.75 -1.17
CA TRP A 68 3.12 7.27 -0.68
C TRP A 68 3.48 8.63 -1.31
N ASP A 69 3.65 9.65 -0.45
CA ASP A 69 4.26 10.91 -0.84
C ASP A 69 5.77 10.76 -0.88
N ARG A 70 6.35 10.93 -2.07
CA ARG A 70 7.77 10.75 -2.27
C ARG A 70 8.33 11.71 -3.31
N HIS A 71 9.40 12.42 -2.96
CA HIS A 71 10.20 13.17 -3.92
C HIS A 71 11.62 13.41 -3.43
N ARG A 72 12.49 13.74 -4.36
CA ARG A 72 13.88 14.03 -4.11
C ARG A 72 14.32 15.30 -4.83
N THR A 73 15.14 16.08 -4.16
CA THR A 73 15.92 17.17 -4.73
C THR A 73 17.41 16.90 -4.49
N VAL A 74 18.29 17.75 -5.03
CA VAL A 74 19.74 17.65 -4.77
C VAL A 74 20.03 17.80 -3.24
N ALA A 75 19.24 18.62 -2.54
CA ALA A 75 19.45 18.94 -1.13
C ALA A 75 18.70 18.00 -0.16
N ALA A 76 17.58 17.38 -0.56
CA ALA A 76 16.72 16.65 0.35
C ALA A 76 16.00 15.47 -0.29
N TYR A 77 15.70 14.46 0.53
CA TYR A 77 14.81 13.37 0.22
C TYR A 77 13.60 13.43 1.15
N MET A 78 12.41 13.49 0.55
CA MET A 78 11.12 13.43 1.24
C MET A 78 10.52 12.04 0.98
N GLY A 79 10.45 11.23 2.02
CA GLY A 79 9.97 9.84 1.96
C GLY A 79 8.67 9.63 2.74
N GLY A 80 7.86 10.66 2.89
CA GLY A 80 6.57 10.61 3.55
C GLY A 80 5.85 11.94 3.49
N GLY A 81 4.54 11.91 3.76
CA GLY A 81 3.75 13.12 3.75
C GLY A 81 2.25 12.86 3.99
N PRO A 82 1.41 13.91 3.93
CA PRO A 82 -0.03 13.81 4.24
C PRO A 82 -0.82 12.95 3.24
N GLY A 83 -0.31 12.81 2.02
CA GLY A 83 -0.90 11.94 1.00
C GLY A 83 -0.63 10.45 1.21
N SER A 84 0.35 10.10 2.06
CA SER A 84 0.62 8.69 2.40
C SER A 84 -0.50 8.11 3.26
N GLY A 85 -0.82 6.83 3.05
CA GLY A 85 -1.83 6.15 3.84
C GLY A 85 -2.32 4.85 3.22
N ILE A 86 -3.23 4.19 3.93
CA ILE A 86 -3.94 3.01 3.46
C ILE A 86 -5.34 3.43 3.02
N HIS A 87 -5.75 2.98 1.88
CA HIS A 87 -7.06 3.23 1.29
C HIS A 87 -7.79 1.92 1.02
N LYS A 88 -9.10 1.94 1.17
CA LYS A 88 -10.00 0.82 0.91
C LYS A 88 -11.03 1.23 -0.13
N SER A 89 -11.26 0.37 -1.09
CA SER A 89 -12.38 0.42 -2.03
C SER A 89 -13.27 -0.78 -1.79
N GLU A 90 -14.58 -0.62 -1.99
CA GLU A 90 -15.60 -1.67 -1.94
C GLU A 90 -16.39 -1.78 -3.25
N ASP A 91 -15.90 -1.12 -4.31
CA ASP A 91 -16.53 -1.01 -5.62
C ASP A 91 -15.55 -1.27 -6.78
N GLY A 92 -14.58 -2.16 -6.55
CA GLY A 92 -13.60 -2.50 -7.57
C GLY A 92 -12.62 -1.37 -7.91
N GLY A 93 -12.38 -0.47 -6.96
CA GLY A 93 -11.40 0.60 -7.10
C GLY A 93 -11.95 1.87 -7.79
N GLU A 94 -13.27 2.06 -7.88
CA GLU A 94 -13.85 3.29 -8.41
C GLU A 94 -13.82 4.41 -7.37
N THR A 95 -14.16 4.10 -6.11
CA THR A 95 -14.09 5.06 -4.99
C THR A 95 -13.23 4.54 -3.85
N TRP A 96 -12.64 5.47 -3.08
CA TRP A 96 -11.65 5.15 -2.07
C TRP A 96 -11.90 5.88 -0.75
N LYS A 97 -11.84 5.13 0.34
CA LYS A 97 -11.88 5.65 1.72
C LYS A 97 -10.51 5.51 2.35
N LYS A 98 -9.92 6.61 2.85
CA LYS A 98 -8.69 6.56 3.64
C LYS A 98 -8.97 5.96 5.02
N LEU A 99 -8.21 4.94 5.41
CA LEU A 99 -8.31 4.27 6.70
C LEU A 99 -7.44 5.03 7.72
N THR A 100 -8.00 5.35 8.88
CA THR A 100 -7.31 6.19 9.87
C THR A 100 -7.39 5.69 11.30
N LYS A 101 -8.37 4.81 11.63
CA LYS A 101 -8.61 4.37 13.00
C LYS A 101 -7.52 3.40 13.46
N GLY A 102 -6.70 3.82 14.42
CA GLY A 102 -5.57 3.05 14.95
C GLY A 102 -4.30 3.13 14.11
N ILE A 103 -4.30 3.90 13.03
CA ILE A 103 -3.11 4.26 12.25
C ILE A 103 -2.50 5.54 12.82
N PRO A 104 -1.17 5.71 12.85
CA PRO A 104 -0.54 6.94 13.30
C PRO A 104 -1.04 8.18 12.55
N LYS A 105 -1.18 9.29 13.27
CA LYS A 105 -1.62 10.58 12.70
C LYS A 105 -0.49 11.44 12.13
N SER A 106 0.76 10.99 12.29
CA SER A 106 1.94 11.61 11.72
C SER A 106 1.95 11.49 10.19
N ASN A 107 2.86 12.20 9.54
CA ASN A 107 3.16 11.96 8.13
C ASN A 107 3.75 10.54 7.99
N LEU A 108 3.06 9.70 7.25
CA LEU A 108 3.49 8.33 7.02
C LEU A 108 4.47 8.27 5.84
N GLY A 109 5.40 7.33 5.93
CA GLY A 109 6.29 6.94 4.84
C GLY A 109 5.67 5.86 3.96
N LYS A 110 6.54 4.98 3.45
CA LYS A 110 6.10 3.83 2.64
C LYS A 110 5.35 2.83 3.51
N ILE A 111 4.34 2.20 2.91
CA ILE A 111 3.50 1.19 3.56
C ILE A 111 3.47 -0.04 2.67
N GLY A 112 3.77 -1.21 3.24
CA GLY A 112 3.49 -2.50 2.65
C GLY A 112 2.24 -3.10 3.30
N ILE A 113 1.36 -3.70 2.51
CA ILE A 113 0.12 -4.32 2.98
C ILE A 113 0.06 -5.79 2.59
N ALA A 114 -0.58 -6.61 3.42
CA ALA A 114 -0.78 -8.03 3.13
C ALA A 114 -2.10 -8.53 3.73
N ILE A 115 -2.85 -9.32 2.96
CA ILE A 115 -4.06 -9.99 3.41
C ILE A 115 -3.71 -11.41 3.84
N SER A 116 -4.28 -11.88 4.96
CA SER A 116 -4.09 -13.27 5.40
C SER A 116 -4.79 -14.24 4.46
N TYR A 117 -4.05 -15.24 3.98
CA TYR A 117 -4.64 -16.33 3.17
C TYR A 117 -5.63 -17.17 3.95
N GLN A 118 -5.37 -17.42 5.23
CA GLN A 118 -6.21 -18.27 6.07
C GLN A 118 -7.46 -17.54 6.58
N LYS A 119 -7.35 -16.23 6.80
CA LYS A 119 -8.43 -15.39 7.36
C LYS A 119 -8.44 -14.03 6.64
N PRO A 120 -9.04 -13.90 5.46
CA PRO A 120 -8.97 -12.66 4.67
C PRO A 120 -9.61 -11.41 5.31
N ASP A 121 -10.34 -11.55 6.42
CA ASP A 121 -10.75 -10.40 7.25
C ASP A 121 -9.58 -9.80 8.05
N VAL A 122 -8.45 -10.54 8.13
CA VAL A 122 -7.22 -10.10 8.80
C VAL A 122 -6.26 -9.52 7.78
N ILE A 123 -5.87 -8.27 8.00
CA ILE A 123 -4.95 -7.51 7.15
C ILE A 123 -3.80 -7.02 8.00
N TYR A 124 -2.62 -7.01 7.43
CA TYR A 124 -1.40 -6.49 8.04
C TYR A 124 -0.86 -5.32 7.23
N ALA A 125 -0.22 -4.38 7.92
CA ALA A 125 0.47 -3.28 7.31
C ALA A 125 1.81 -3.03 7.99
N ALA A 126 2.89 -2.98 7.23
CA ALA A 126 4.17 -2.47 7.68
C ALA A 126 4.20 -0.97 7.38
N ILE A 127 4.13 -0.14 8.40
CA ILE A 127 3.99 1.33 8.28
C ILE A 127 5.28 2.00 8.74
N GLU A 128 5.86 2.83 7.89
CA GLU A 128 6.93 3.75 8.25
C GLU A 128 6.34 5.07 8.76
N GLU A 129 6.85 5.57 9.91
CA GLU A 129 6.55 6.93 10.40
C GLU A 129 7.74 7.87 10.17
N ASP A 130 8.94 7.40 10.47
CA ASP A 130 10.21 7.97 10.09
C ASP A 130 11.24 6.82 10.00
N ARG A 131 12.50 7.12 9.71
CA ARG A 131 13.53 6.10 9.45
C ARG A 131 13.71 5.06 10.57
N THR A 132 13.32 5.38 11.78
CA THR A 132 13.52 4.55 12.99
C THR A 132 12.23 4.26 13.73
N LYS A 133 11.12 4.84 13.27
CA LYS A 133 9.80 4.66 13.85
C LYS A 133 8.86 4.00 12.83
N GLY A 134 7.78 3.48 13.36
CA GLY A 134 6.80 2.74 12.58
C GLY A 134 6.56 1.38 13.21
N GLY A 135 6.22 0.40 12.41
CA GLY A 135 6.02 -0.97 12.87
C GLY A 135 5.01 -1.73 12.03
N VAL A 136 4.69 -2.92 12.50
CA VAL A 136 3.68 -3.79 11.89
C VAL A 136 2.36 -3.63 12.63
N TYR A 137 1.31 -3.36 11.87
CA TYR A 137 -0.06 -3.17 12.34
C TYR A 137 -0.93 -4.31 11.81
N LYS A 138 -1.96 -4.67 12.59
CA LYS A 138 -2.94 -5.70 12.25
C LYS A 138 -4.34 -5.13 12.38
N SER A 139 -5.17 -5.41 11.41
CA SER A 139 -6.61 -5.28 11.44
C SER A 139 -7.26 -6.67 11.45
N THR A 140 -8.37 -6.84 12.16
CA THR A 140 -9.17 -8.08 12.16
C THR A 140 -10.61 -7.83 11.68
N ASP A 141 -10.86 -6.64 11.15
CA ASP A 141 -12.17 -6.12 10.75
C ASP A 141 -12.13 -5.49 9.34
N ARG A 142 -11.38 -6.09 8.41
CA ARG A 142 -11.23 -5.63 7.03
C ARG A 142 -10.72 -4.19 6.93
N GLY A 143 -9.81 -3.80 7.82
CA GLY A 143 -9.18 -2.48 7.80
C GLY A 143 -9.97 -1.38 8.51
N GLU A 144 -11.13 -1.65 9.09
CA GLU A 144 -11.91 -0.62 9.78
C GLU A 144 -11.21 -0.09 11.04
N SER A 145 -10.39 -0.93 11.69
CA SER A 145 -9.54 -0.51 12.80
C SER A 145 -8.21 -1.28 12.81
N TRP A 146 -7.16 -0.62 13.33
CA TRP A 146 -5.80 -1.14 13.33
C TRP A 146 -5.19 -1.09 14.72
N LYS A 147 -4.38 -2.11 15.02
CA LYS A 147 -3.60 -2.20 16.26
C LYS A 147 -2.14 -2.47 15.93
N LYS A 148 -1.22 -1.70 16.52
CA LYS A 148 0.21 -1.96 16.41
C LYS A 148 0.57 -3.26 17.14
N MET A 149 1.26 -4.17 16.45
CA MET A 149 1.64 -5.48 16.96
C MET A 149 3.13 -5.59 17.22
N SER A 150 3.95 -4.85 16.46
CA SER A 150 5.40 -4.90 16.54
C SER A 150 6.01 -3.54 16.21
N ASN A 151 7.22 -3.29 16.76
CA ASN A 151 8.06 -2.15 16.37
C ASN A 151 9.02 -2.51 15.22
N THR A 152 8.84 -3.66 14.57
CA THR A 152 9.67 -4.06 13.45
C THR A 152 9.49 -3.09 12.29
N VAL A 153 10.58 -2.56 11.79
CA VAL A 153 10.68 -1.69 10.62
C VAL A 153 11.69 -2.28 9.65
N SER A 154 11.59 -1.92 8.38
CA SER A 154 12.47 -2.48 7.35
C SER A 154 13.94 -2.05 7.47
N GLY A 155 14.30 -1.22 8.45
CA GLY A 155 15.67 -0.94 8.89
C GLY A 155 16.69 -0.56 7.79
N GLY A 156 17.95 -0.49 8.19
CA GLY A 156 19.17 -0.38 7.40
C GLY A 156 19.21 0.54 6.17
N THR A 157 18.63 0.14 5.06
CA THR A 157 18.62 0.91 3.82
C THR A 157 17.45 1.87 3.69
N GLY A 158 16.50 1.81 4.65
CA GLY A 158 15.26 2.57 4.64
C GLY A 158 14.20 1.97 3.69
N PRO A 159 12.93 2.26 3.93
CA PRO A 159 11.80 1.66 3.23
C PRO A 159 11.63 2.13 1.79
N HIS A 160 12.43 3.10 1.33
CA HIS A 160 12.39 3.56 -0.05
C HIS A 160 12.83 2.51 -1.08
N TYR A 161 13.54 1.45 -0.66
CA TYR A 161 13.86 0.30 -1.50
C TYR A 161 12.96 -0.90 -1.20
N TYR A 162 12.67 -1.15 0.07
CA TYR A 162 11.95 -2.32 0.55
C TYR A 162 10.69 -1.88 1.31
N GLN A 163 10.07 -2.69 2.08
CA GLN A 163 8.84 -2.55 2.85
C GLN A 163 7.69 -3.38 2.26
N GLU A 164 8.02 -4.33 1.40
CA GLU A 164 7.04 -5.31 0.94
C GLU A 164 6.76 -6.28 2.09
N LEU A 165 5.47 -6.51 2.34
CA LEU A 165 4.98 -7.39 3.40
C LEU A 165 4.24 -8.58 2.78
N TYR A 166 4.52 -9.76 3.27
CA TYR A 166 3.87 -10.99 2.82
C TYR A 166 3.35 -11.78 4.01
N THR A 167 2.16 -12.37 3.86
CA THR A 167 1.63 -13.37 4.80
C THR A 167 2.03 -14.76 4.37
N SER A 168 2.31 -15.65 5.33
CA SER A 168 2.55 -17.05 5.03
C SER A 168 1.25 -17.70 4.50
N PRO A 169 1.32 -18.46 3.39
CA PRO A 169 0.17 -19.24 2.93
C PRO A 169 -0.08 -20.48 3.81
N HIS A 170 0.87 -20.86 4.67
CA HIS A 170 0.84 -22.11 5.43
C HIS A 170 0.58 -21.91 6.92
N GLU A 171 0.90 -20.73 7.46
CA GLU A 171 0.80 -20.47 8.89
C GLU A 171 0.17 -19.10 9.16
N PHE A 172 -0.92 -19.11 9.93
CA PHE A 172 -1.62 -17.88 10.33
C PHE A 172 -0.74 -17.03 11.24
N ASP A 173 -0.81 -15.70 11.08
CA ASP A 173 0.00 -14.70 11.80
C ASP A 173 1.52 -14.76 11.54
N ARG A 174 1.99 -15.58 10.62
CA ARG A 174 3.39 -15.53 10.17
C ARG A 174 3.52 -14.55 9.01
N LEU A 175 4.43 -13.59 9.18
CA LEU A 175 4.70 -12.51 8.22
C LEU A 175 6.16 -12.54 7.79
N TYR A 176 6.41 -12.06 6.58
CA TYR A 176 7.74 -11.83 6.03
C TYR A 176 7.82 -10.38 5.58
N LEU A 177 8.66 -9.60 6.25
CA LEU A 177 8.95 -8.22 5.88
C LEU A 177 10.26 -8.20 5.08
N MET A 178 10.16 -7.76 3.83
CA MET A 178 11.31 -7.71 2.94
C MET A 178 12.20 -6.51 3.26
N ASN A 179 13.48 -6.80 3.40
CA ASN A 179 14.58 -5.84 3.56
C ASN A 179 15.82 -6.43 2.85
N VAL A 180 17.02 -5.98 3.15
CA VAL A 180 18.28 -6.64 2.76
C VAL A 180 18.31 -8.08 3.31
N HIS A 181 17.75 -8.28 4.48
CA HIS A 181 17.44 -9.59 5.07
C HIS A 181 15.92 -9.73 5.22
N ILE A 182 15.42 -10.96 5.15
CA ILE A 182 14.03 -11.26 5.48
C ILE A 182 13.88 -11.24 7.01
N LEU A 183 12.94 -10.45 7.49
CA LEU A 183 12.59 -10.29 8.91
C LEU A 183 11.28 -11.00 9.24
#